data_4e463026b9b12f43cb2b545817dd4261
#
_entry.id   4e463026b9b12f43cb2b545817dd4261
#
_cell.length_a   1.000
_cell.length_b   1.000
_cell.length_c   1.000
_cell.angle_alpha   90.00
_cell.angle_beta   90.00
_cell.angle_gamma   90.00
#
_symmetry.space_group_name_H-M   'P 1'
#
loop_
_entity.id
_entity.type
_entity.pdbx_description
1 polymer ?
#
loop_
_entity_poly.entity_id
_entity_poly.type
_entity_poly.pdbx_seq_one_letter_code
_entity_poly.pdbx_strand_id
1 'polypeptide(L)'
;VKILILGAGAIGGYYGARLIQAGGDVTFLVRPQRQELIEKQGLIVESQLGGFAQAVKTITAESVRPEFDLVLLTCKSYDLEQAMDAIAPAVHTNTAILPFLNGLMAYDALDARFGRQRVLGGVAYIATMLMPDGSIVHRGNNDTVLVGHRSADTRAAAQAFYDLFAKSPGIRKMPENIEQALWDKWVMICSGALMCCLMRGTVKDILHTQDGRRLMEQAMRECSDVAEYAGYKLSQQTVDGMRALLLDENLAWAASMMRDIGQNMPRVEGDAIVGDMLKRATQFGTDADLTRAAYCHLQVYMAQQNKA
;
A
#
# COMPACT_ATOMS: atom_id res chain seq x y z
N VAL A 1 6.98 -12.85 -18.42
CA VAL A 1 7.43 -12.31 -17.11
C VAL A 1 7.02 -13.29 -16.04
N LYS A 2 7.98 -13.91 -15.34
CA LYS A 2 7.74 -14.74 -14.17
C LYS A 2 7.64 -13.85 -12.94
N ILE A 3 6.52 -13.93 -12.25
CA ILE A 3 6.20 -13.03 -11.13
C ILE A 3 6.09 -13.84 -9.83
N LEU A 4 6.88 -13.46 -8.84
CA LEU A 4 6.70 -13.93 -7.47
C LEU A 4 5.88 -12.89 -6.69
N ILE A 5 4.79 -13.31 -6.06
CA ILE A 5 4.01 -12.43 -5.18
C ILE A 5 4.20 -12.88 -3.74
N LEU A 6 4.77 -12.00 -2.92
CA LEU A 6 4.88 -12.24 -1.50
C LEU A 6 3.53 -12.03 -0.82
N GLY A 7 2.92 -13.15 -0.44
CA GLY A 7 1.63 -13.18 0.23
C GLY A 7 0.44 -13.29 -0.73
N ALA A 8 -0.49 -14.19 -0.41
CA ALA A 8 -1.82 -14.30 -1.03
C ALA A 8 -2.88 -13.73 -0.08
N GLY A 9 -2.61 -12.55 0.48
CA GLY A 9 -3.53 -11.78 1.30
C GLY A 9 -4.46 -10.90 0.46
N ALA A 10 -5.10 -9.90 1.10
CA ALA A 10 -6.09 -9.04 0.46
C ALA A 10 -5.58 -8.35 -0.82
N ILE A 11 -4.38 -7.78 -0.80
CA ILE A 11 -3.79 -7.09 -1.96
C ILE A 11 -3.11 -8.09 -2.90
N GLY A 12 -2.22 -8.94 -2.38
CA GLY A 12 -1.43 -9.86 -3.20
C GLY A 12 -2.26 -10.91 -3.91
N GLY A 13 -3.25 -11.48 -3.22
CA GLY A 13 -4.15 -12.45 -3.84
C GLY A 13 -5.06 -11.81 -4.89
N TYR A 14 -5.58 -10.60 -4.63
CA TYR A 14 -6.37 -9.87 -5.61
C TYR A 14 -5.57 -9.56 -6.88
N TYR A 15 -4.42 -8.90 -6.75
CA TYR A 15 -3.62 -8.54 -7.92
C TYR A 15 -2.97 -9.74 -8.60
N GLY A 16 -2.64 -10.79 -7.83
CA GLY A 16 -2.18 -12.04 -8.42
C GLY A 16 -3.24 -12.71 -9.29
N ALA A 17 -4.49 -12.72 -8.83
CA ALA A 17 -5.62 -13.20 -9.64
C ALA A 17 -5.77 -12.38 -10.94
N ARG A 18 -5.67 -11.03 -10.85
CA ARG A 18 -5.73 -10.14 -12.03
C ARG A 18 -4.58 -10.39 -13.01
N LEU A 19 -3.36 -10.59 -12.49
CA LEU A 19 -2.20 -10.91 -13.32
C LEU A 19 -2.34 -12.27 -14.02
N ILE A 20 -2.85 -13.29 -13.33
CA ILE A 20 -3.15 -14.61 -13.92
C ILE A 20 -4.21 -14.48 -15.03
N GLN A 21 -5.30 -13.76 -14.80
CA GLN A 21 -6.33 -13.49 -15.81
C GLN A 21 -5.77 -12.75 -17.03
N ALA A 22 -4.75 -11.90 -16.84
CA ALA A 22 -4.03 -11.22 -17.91
C ALA A 22 -3.01 -12.11 -18.66
N GLY A 23 -2.85 -13.37 -18.25
CA GLY A 23 -1.91 -14.33 -18.85
C GLY A 23 -0.51 -14.32 -18.22
N GLY A 24 -0.36 -13.78 -17.02
CA GLY A 24 0.90 -13.76 -16.28
C GLY A 24 1.27 -15.11 -15.65
N ASP A 25 2.55 -15.42 -15.63
CA ASP A 25 3.11 -16.58 -14.92
C ASP A 25 3.38 -16.17 -13.46
N VAL A 26 2.41 -16.43 -12.58
CA VAL A 26 2.41 -15.99 -11.18
C VAL A 26 2.62 -17.17 -10.25
N THR A 27 3.53 -17.00 -9.30
CA THR A 27 3.73 -17.90 -8.17
C THR A 27 3.59 -17.11 -6.86
N PHE A 28 2.83 -17.63 -5.91
CA PHE A 28 2.66 -17.01 -4.60
C PHE A 28 3.63 -17.61 -3.59
N LEU A 29 4.44 -16.76 -2.96
CA LEU A 29 5.22 -17.11 -1.79
C LEU A 29 4.36 -16.92 -0.56
N VAL A 30 3.98 -18.01 0.11
CA VAL A 30 3.04 -18.01 1.22
C VAL A 30 3.56 -18.81 2.42
N ARG A 31 2.97 -18.57 3.59
CA ARG A 31 3.19 -19.40 4.78
C ARG A 31 2.50 -20.77 4.60
N PRO A 32 2.99 -21.86 5.24
CA PRO A 32 2.44 -23.22 5.05
C PRO A 32 0.93 -23.31 5.21
N GLN A 33 0.36 -22.71 6.27
CA GLN A 33 -1.10 -22.73 6.49
C GLN A 33 -1.89 -22.10 5.33
N ARG A 34 -1.37 -21.03 4.74
CA ARG A 34 -2.00 -20.38 3.58
C ARG A 34 -1.85 -21.22 2.32
N GLN A 35 -0.72 -21.91 2.17
CA GLN A 35 -0.51 -22.87 1.09
C GLN A 35 -1.53 -24.00 1.14
N GLU A 36 -1.65 -24.69 2.26
CA GLU A 36 -2.63 -25.78 2.46
C GLU A 36 -4.05 -25.34 2.13
N LEU A 37 -4.44 -24.14 2.56
CA LEU A 37 -5.76 -23.61 2.27
C LEU A 37 -5.98 -23.38 0.77
N ILE A 38 -4.99 -22.78 0.09
CA ILE A 38 -5.05 -22.53 -1.35
C ILE A 38 -5.02 -23.84 -2.15
N GLU A 39 -4.22 -24.80 -1.76
CA GLU A 39 -4.18 -26.13 -2.40
C GLU A 39 -5.52 -26.86 -2.29
N LYS A 40 -6.24 -26.68 -1.16
CA LYS A 40 -7.54 -27.33 -0.91
C LYS A 40 -8.67 -26.69 -1.70
N GLN A 41 -8.74 -25.37 -1.79
CA GLN A 41 -9.93 -24.67 -2.31
C GLN A 41 -9.63 -23.74 -3.50
N GLY A 42 -8.36 -23.58 -3.89
CA GLY A 42 -7.93 -22.57 -4.84
C GLY A 42 -7.81 -21.18 -4.22
N LEU A 43 -7.40 -20.23 -5.04
CA LEU A 43 -7.47 -18.80 -4.71
C LEU A 43 -8.84 -18.28 -5.13
N ILE A 44 -9.60 -17.74 -4.18
CA ILE A 44 -10.96 -17.23 -4.40
C ILE A 44 -10.96 -15.72 -4.22
N VAL A 45 -11.42 -15.00 -5.27
CA VAL A 45 -11.59 -13.54 -5.25
C VAL A 45 -12.99 -13.19 -5.73
N GLU A 46 -13.71 -12.47 -4.90
CA GLU A 46 -15.01 -11.88 -5.23
C GLU A 46 -14.84 -10.41 -5.58
N SER A 47 -15.33 -10.00 -6.74
CA SER A 47 -15.19 -8.62 -7.21
C SER A 47 -16.25 -8.27 -8.25
N GLN A 48 -16.72 -7.03 -8.21
CA GLN A 48 -17.63 -6.48 -9.23
C GLN A 48 -16.94 -6.34 -10.60
N LEU A 49 -15.60 -6.32 -10.62
CA LEU A 49 -14.79 -6.32 -11.86
C LEU A 49 -14.49 -7.74 -12.38
N GLY A 50 -15.26 -8.74 -11.94
CA GLY A 50 -15.09 -10.15 -12.27
C GLY A 50 -14.45 -10.95 -11.13
N GLY A 51 -15.01 -12.13 -10.85
CA GLY A 51 -14.49 -13.06 -9.85
C GLY A 51 -13.30 -13.89 -10.36
N PHE A 52 -12.66 -14.61 -9.43
CA PHE A 52 -11.60 -15.58 -9.71
C PHE A 52 -11.71 -16.74 -8.70
N ALA A 53 -11.70 -17.98 -9.20
CA ALA A 53 -11.71 -19.16 -8.33
C ALA A 53 -10.98 -20.30 -9.07
N GLN A 54 -9.68 -20.44 -8.84
CA GLN A 54 -8.83 -21.41 -9.53
C GLN A 54 -7.67 -21.86 -8.64
N ALA A 55 -7.11 -23.04 -8.93
CA ALA A 55 -5.84 -23.46 -8.41
C ALA A 55 -4.73 -22.53 -8.91
N VAL A 56 -3.78 -22.18 -8.05
CA VAL A 56 -2.65 -21.31 -8.38
C VAL A 56 -1.34 -21.93 -7.88
N LYS A 57 -0.21 -21.50 -8.46
CA LYS A 57 1.12 -21.94 -8.02
C LYS A 57 1.46 -21.28 -6.67
N THR A 58 1.83 -22.10 -5.70
CA THR A 58 2.29 -21.64 -4.38
C THR A 58 3.63 -22.27 -4.04
N ILE A 59 4.48 -21.53 -3.32
CA ILE A 59 5.73 -22.01 -2.72
C ILE A 59 5.87 -21.47 -1.30
N THR A 60 6.65 -22.16 -0.48
CA THR A 60 7.12 -21.69 0.83
C THR A 60 8.55 -21.14 0.74
N ALA A 61 9.04 -20.53 1.82
CA ALA A 61 10.34 -19.86 1.85
C ALA A 61 11.52 -20.78 1.48
N GLU A 62 11.44 -22.08 1.85
CA GLU A 62 12.50 -23.05 1.57
C GLU A 62 12.64 -23.38 0.06
N SER A 63 11.57 -23.13 -0.71
CA SER A 63 11.49 -23.45 -2.13
C SER A 63 11.81 -22.27 -3.05
N VAL A 64 12.08 -21.09 -2.50
CA VAL A 64 12.40 -19.89 -3.28
C VAL A 64 13.71 -20.08 -4.05
N ARG A 65 13.70 -19.72 -5.34
CA ARG A 65 14.86 -19.81 -6.24
C ARG A 65 15.00 -18.51 -7.04
N PRO A 66 16.21 -18.15 -7.51
CA PRO A 66 16.48 -16.91 -8.25
C PRO A 66 16.05 -17.03 -9.73
N GLU A 67 14.76 -17.23 -9.97
CA GLU A 67 14.19 -17.47 -11.32
C GLU A 67 13.09 -16.46 -11.72
N PHE A 68 12.82 -15.46 -10.90
CA PHE A 68 11.74 -14.52 -11.11
C PHE A 68 12.24 -13.20 -11.70
N ASP A 69 11.54 -12.72 -12.72
CA ASP A 69 11.80 -11.42 -13.35
C ASP A 69 11.31 -10.26 -12.45
N LEU A 70 10.24 -10.51 -11.69
CA LEU A 70 9.64 -9.50 -10.82
C LEU A 70 9.14 -10.13 -9.52
N VAL A 71 9.41 -9.41 -8.42
CA VAL A 71 8.84 -9.71 -7.10
C VAL A 71 7.86 -8.61 -6.72
N LEU A 72 6.60 -8.98 -6.51
CA LEU A 72 5.54 -8.09 -6.01
C LEU A 72 5.42 -8.23 -4.50
N LEU A 73 5.69 -7.15 -3.75
CA LEU A 73 5.53 -7.09 -2.30
C LEU A 73 4.18 -6.50 -1.92
N THR A 74 3.42 -7.23 -1.11
CA THR A 74 2.08 -6.83 -0.68
C THR A 74 1.85 -7.07 0.82
N CYS A 75 2.94 -7.17 1.58
CA CYS A 75 2.87 -7.31 3.03
C CYS A 75 2.41 -6.00 3.70
N LYS A 76 2.07 -6.10 4.97
CA LYS A 76 1.93 -4.90 5.80
C LYS A 76 3.31 -4.35 6.15
N SER A 77 3.41 -3.03 6.33
CA SER A 77 4.70 -2.35 6.57
C SER A 77 5.46 -2.89 7.79
N TYR A 78 4.75 -3.32 8.81
CA TYR A 78 5.34 -3.89 10.02
C TYR A 78 5.91 -5.32 9.84
N ASP A 79 5.68 -5.97 8.71
CA ASP A 79 6.27 -7.26 8.34
C ASP A 79 7.36 -7.10 7.25
N LEU A 80 7.74 -5.86 6.90
CA LEU A 80 8.62 -5.57 5.77
C LEU A 80 9.99 -6.25 5.89
N GLU A 81 10.58 -6.27 7.08
CA GLU A 81 11.92 -6.86 7.29
C GLU A 81 11.90 -8.38 7.02
N GLN A 82 10.93 -9.09 7.59
CA GLN A 82 10.72 -10.50 7.31
C GLN A 82 10.37 -10.77 5.83
N ALA A 83 9.63 -9.85 5.21
CA ALA A 83 9.29 -9.92 3.80
C ALA A 83 10.55 -9.81 2.91
N MET A 84 11.43 -8.87 3.22
CA MET A 84 12.71 -8.71 2.52
C MET A 84 13.60 -9.94 2.67
N ASP A 85 13.65 -10.55 3.87
CA ASP A 85 14.38 -11.81 4.09
C ASP A 85 13.81 -12.94 3.24
N ALA A 86 12.49 -13.08 3.22
CA ALA A 86 11.82 -14.15 2.49
C ALA A 86 12.01 -14.06 0.97
N ILE A 87 12.11 -12.86 0.41
CA ILE A 87 12.29 -12.67 -1.04
C ILE A 87 13.77 -12.63 -1.46
N ALA A 88 14.71 -12.41 -0.53
CA ALA A 88 16.13 -12.26 -0.88
C ALA A 88 16.68 -13.42 -1.75
N PRO A 89 16.32 -14.70 -1.52
CA PRO A 89 16.76 -15.78 -2.40
C PRO A 89 16.17 -15.74 -3.83
N ALA A 90 15.07 -14.99 -4.06
CA ALA A 90 14.48 -14.83 -5.38
C ALA A 90 15.14 -13.71 -6.20
N VAL A 91 15.85 -12.79 -5.52
CA VAL A 91 16.39 -11.57 -6.14
C VAL A 91 17.76 -11.87 -6.74
N HIS A 92 17.86 -11.76 -8.06
CA HIS A 92 19.12 -11.82 -8.80
C HIS A 92 19.36 -10.52 -9.57
N THR A 93 20.38 -10.47 -10.42
CA THR A 93 20.84 -9.25 -11.11
C THR A 93 19.72 -8.51 -11.85
N ASN A 94 18.81 -9.27 -12.48
CA ASN A 94 17.76 -8.72 -13.34
C ASN A 94 16.36 -8.70 -12.68
N THR A 95 16.24 -9.14 -11.44
CA THR A 95 14.94 -9.14 -10.75
C THR A 95 14.54 -7.72 -10.36
N ALA A 96 13.36 -7.28 -10.78
CA ALA A 96 12.74 -6.06 -10.31
C ALA A 96 11.86 -6.32 -9.07
N ILE A 97 11.74 -5.34 -8.19
CA ILE A 97 10.92 -5.40 -6.97
C ILE A 97 9.86 -4.31 -7.05
N LEU A 98 8.59 -4.69 -6.96
CA LEU A 98 7.46 -3.77 -7.01
C LEU A 98 6.71 -3.81 -5.67
N PRO A 99 6.85 -2.80 -4.81
CA PRO A 99 6.06 -2.73 -3.58
C PRO A 99 4.69 -2.09 -3.81
N PHE A 100 3.63 -2.75 -3.31
CA PHE A 100 2.29 -2.17 -3.14
C PHE A 100 2.02 -1.95 -1.65
N LEU A 101 2.86 -1.15 -1.02
CA LEU A 101 2.76 -0.75 0.38
C LEU A 101 2.37 0.72 0.49
N ASN A 102 1.75 1.09 1.61
CA ASN A 102 1.42 2.47 1.89
C ASN A 102 2.61 3.21 2.52
N GLY A 103 2.78 4.49 2.17
CA GLY A 103 3.91 5.31 2.64
C GLY A 103 5.18 5.10 1.83
N LEU A 104 6.26 5.75 2.24
CA LEU A 104 7.55 5.74 1.56
C LEU A 104 8.65 4.98 2.34
N MET A 105 8.44 4.68 3.61
CA MET A 105 9.42 3.98 4.45
C MET A 105 9.88 2.66 3.82
N ALA A 106 8.98 1.93 3.14
CA ALA A 106 9.31 0.69 2.47
C ALA A 106 10.30 0.89 1.31
N TYR A 107 10.21 2.02 0.60
CA TYR A 107 11.12 2.34 -0.50
C TYR A 107 12.54 2.60 -0.01
N ASP A 108 12.68 3.34 1.09
CA ASP A 108 13.99 3.61 1.70
C ASP A 108 14.67 2.30 2.14
N ALA A 109 13.92 1.38 2.76
CA ALA A 109 14.43 0.09 3.21
C ALA A 109 14.79 -0.84 2.03
N LEU A 110 13.95 -0.89 0.99
CA LEU A 110 14.20 -1.70 -0.20
C LEU A 110 15.38 -1.18 -1.00
N ASP A 111 15.51 0.15 -1.15
CA ASP A 111 16.64 0.78 -1.82
C ASP A 111 17.96 0.50 -1.09
N ALA A 112 17.94 0.57 0.24
CA ALA A 112 19.11 0.28 1.05
C ALA A 112 19.55 -1.20 0.95
N ARG A 113 18.60 -2.13 0.86
CA ARG A 113 18.90 -3.57 0.86
C ARG A 113 19.20 -4.14 -0.52
N PHE A 114 18.43 -3.76 -1.53
CA PHE A 114 18.48 -4.36 -2.86
C PHE A 114 19.02 -3.42 -3.93
N GLY A 115 19.16 -2.14 -3.61
CA GLY A 115 19.56 -1.08 -4.52
C GLY A 115 18.36 -0.49 -5.30
N ARG A 116 18.34 0.85 -5.38
CA ARG A 116 17.29 1.61 -6.08
C ARG A 116 17.09 1.19 -7.54
N GLN A 117 18.15 0.69 -8.18
CA GLN A 117 18.13 0.19 -9.57
C GLN A 117 17.29 -1.08 -9.76
N ARG A 118 16.73 -1.66 -8.69
CA ARG A 118 15.81 -2.80 -8.74
C ARG A 118 14.40 -2.47 -8.31
N VAL A 119 14.20 -1.33 -7.64
CA VAL A 119 12.92 -1.02 -7.00
C VAL A 119 12.07 -0.15 -7.90
N LEU A 120 10.95 -0.67 -8.38
CA LEU A 120 9.90 0.04 -9.10
C LEU A 120 9.04 0.86 -8.14
N GLY A 121 8.33 1.85 -8.66
CA GLY A 121 7.26 2.53 -7.94
C GLY A 121 5.90 1.91 -8.21
N GLY A 122 5.10 1.73 -7.18
CA GLY A 122 3.75 1.17 -7.29
C GLY A 122 2.75 1.86 -6.37
N VAL A 123 1.64 2.31 -6.94
CA VAL A 123 0.53 2.94 -6.23
C VAL A 123 -0.74 2.16 -6.52
N ALA A 124 -1.47 1.77 -5.49
CA ALA A 124 -2.75 1.07 -5.63
C ALA A 124 -3.85 1.79 -4.84
N TYR A 125 -4.94 2.16 -5.51
CA TYR A 125 -6.17 2.67 -4.90
C TYR A 125 -7.23 1.58 -5.03
N ILE A 126 -7.41 0.82 -3.96
CA ILE A 126 -8.33 -0.32 -3.90
C ILE A 126 -8.77 -0.58 -2.47
N ALA A 127 -9.95 -1.17 -2.30
CA ALA A 127 -10.44 -1.65 -1.03
C ALA A 127 -10.68 -3.16 -1.10
N THR A 128 -9.74 -3.95 -0.58
CA THR A 128 -9.84 -5.40 -0.50
C THR A 128 -9.78 -5.89 0.95
N MET A 129 -10.40 -7.02 1.21
CA MET A 129 -10.42 -7.66 2.52
C MET A 129 -10.19 -9.16 2.38
N LEU A 130 -9.32 -9.72 3.21
CA LEU A 130 -9.16 -11.16 3.37
C LEU A 130 -10.19 -11.62 4.41
N MET A 131 -11.04 -12.55 4.00
CA MET A 131 -12.09 -13.10 4.85
C MET A 131 -11.55 -14.26 5.71
N PRO A 132 -12.25 -14.64 6.82
CA PRO A 132 -11.82 -15.74 7.68
C PRO A 132 -11.71 -17.10 6.97
N ASP A 133 -12.50 -17.34 5.93
CA ASP A 133 -12.44 -18.55 5.10
C ASP A 133 -11.30 -18.52 4.07
N GLY A 134 -10.54 -17.41 4.02
CA GLY A 134 -9.43 -17.22 3.11
C GLY A 134 -9.82 -16.70 1.73
N SER A 135 -11.09 -16.43 1.45
CA SER A 135 -11.51 -15.70 0.26
C SER A 135 -11.14 -14.21 0.35
N ILE A 136 -11.06 -13.56 -0.80
CA ILE A 136 -10.71 -12.14 -0.90
C ILE A 136 -11.91 -11.40 -1.50
N VAL A 137 -12.39 -10.38 -0.81
CA VAL A 137 -13.50 -9.54 -1.26
C VAL A 137 -12.98 -8.17 -1.66
N HIS A 138 -13.20 -7.78 -2.91
CA HIS A 138 -13.00 -6.42 -3.40
C HIS A 138 -14.29 -5.61 -3.21
N ARG A 139 -14.20 -4.53 -2.46
CA ARG A 139 -15.34 -3.67 -2.15
C ARG A 139 -15.37 -2.45 -3.07
N GLY A 140 -16.52 -2.22 -3.69
CA GLY A 140 -16.70 -1.14 -4.65
C GLY A 140 -16.06 -1.44 -6.01
N ASN A 141 -16.02 -0.41 -6.88
CA ASN A 141 -15.54 -0.54 -8.27
C ASN A 141 -14.16 0.09 -8.49
N ASN A 142 -13.56 0.69 -7.45
CA ASN A 142 -12.28 1.37 -7.61
C ASN A 142 -11.14 0.34 -7.54
N ASP A 143 -10.47 0.16 -8.66
CA ASP A 143 -9.23 -0.59 -8.79
C ASP A 143 -8.32 0.19 -9.73
N THR A 144 -7.60 1.14 -9.16
CA THR A 144 -6.65 1.98 -9.91
C THR A 144 -5.23 1.67 -9.45
N VAL A 145 -4.38 1.30 -10.40
CA VAL A 145 -2.96 1.05 -10.15
C VAL A 145 -2.11 1.93 -11.05
N LEU A 146 -1.11 2.57 -10.43
CA LEU A 146 -0.04 3.25 -11.12
C LEU A 146 1.25 2.47 -10.88
N VAL A 147 2.02 2.23 -11.94
CA VAL A 147 3.34 1.61 -11.85
C VAL A 147 4.32 2.42 -12.69
N GLY A 148 5.57 2.50 -12.26
CA GLY A 148 6.58 3.22 -13.02
C GLY A 148 7.99 2.90 -12.58
N HIS A 149 8.94 3.32 -13.39
CA HIS A 149 10.35 3.20 -13.08
C HIS A 149 10.82 4.34 -12.16
N ARG A 150 11.71 4.02 -11.24
CA ARG A 150 12.38 4.97 -10.32
C ARG A 150 13.85 5.21 -10.70
N SER A 151 14.34 4.44 -11.66
CA SER A 151 15.66 4.59 -12.27
C SER A 151 15.61 4.16 -13.74
N ALA A 152 16.64 4.49 -14.51
CA ALA A 152 16.75 4.05 -15.90
C ALA A 152 16.77 2.51 -16.02
N ASP A 153 17.41 1.82 -15.07
CA ASP A 153 17.56 0.37 -15.05
C ASP A 153 16.22 -0.36 -14.89
N THR A 154 15.26 0.23 -14.20
CA THR A 154 13.94 -0.38 -13.98
C THR A 154 12.91 -0.07 -15.07
N ARG A 155 13.26 0.74 -16.08
CA ARG A 155 12.32 1.16 -17.14
C ARG A 155 11.73 -0.03 -17.91
N ALA A 156 12.56 -0.95 -18.34
CA ALA A 156 12.11 -2.12 -19.12
C ALA A 156 11.20 -3.04 -18.30
N ALA A 157 11.55 -3.28 -17.04
CA ALA A 157 10.73 -4.08 -16.13
C ALA A 157 9.37 -3.41 -15.82
N ALA A 158 9.35 -2.09 -15.62
CA ALA A 158 8.11 -1.32 -15.42
C ALA A 158 7.19 -1.42 -16.64
N GLN A 159 7.75 -1.28 -17.85
CA GLN A 159 7.00 -1.39 -19.10
C GLN A 159 6.44 -2.80 -19.28
N ALA A 160 7.26 -3.84 -19.10
CA ALA A 160 6.84 -5.22 -19.26
C ALA A 160 5.72 -5.61 -18.26
N PHE A 161 5.82 -5.14 -17.01
CA PHE A 161 4.75 -5.32 -16.03
C PHE A 161 3.48 -4.57 -16.42
N TYR A 162 3.61 -3.31 -16.83
CA TYR A 162 2.47 -2.50 -17.26
C TYR A 162 1.73 -3.13 -18.45
N ASP A 163 2.46 -3.57 -19.49
CA ASP A 163 1.88 -4.17 -20.70
C ASP A 163 1.11 -5.48 -20.41
N LEU A 164 1.59 -6.25 -19.43
CA LEU A 164 0.86 -7.40 -18.93
C LEU A 164 -0.37 -6.97 -18.15
N PHE A 165 -0.19 -6.09 -17.17
CA PHE A 165 -1.22 -5.74 -16.20
C PHE A 165 -2.34 -4.89 -16.81
N ALA A 166 -2.06 -4.10 -17.84
CA ALA A 166 -3.04 -3.31 -18.59
C ALA A 166 -4.12 -4.17 -19.29
N LYS A 167 -3.88 -5.48 -19.45
CA LYS A 167 -4.88 -6.43 -19.97
C LYS A 167 -5.91 -6.85 -18.91
N SER A 168 -5.66 -6.55 -17.64
CA SER A 168 -6.59 -6.88 -16.55
C SER A 168 -7.65 -5.79 -16.36
N PRO A 169 -8.84 -6.12 -15.81
CA PRO A 169 -9.83 -5.12 -15.44
C PRO A 169 -9.30 -4.07 -14.46
N GLY A 170 -9.90 -2.87 -14.49
CA GLY A 170 -9.52 -1.74 -13.65
C GLY A 170 -8.75 -0.67 -14.41
N ILE A 171 -8.34 0.38 -13.73
CA ILE A 171 -7.59 1.49 -14.30
C ILE A 171 -6.10 1.23 -14.08
N ARG A 172 -5.34 1.13 -15.17
CA ARG A 172 -3.89 0.89 -15.14
C ARG A 172 -3.20 2.07 -15.80
N LYS A 173 -2.24 2.68 -15.11
CA LYS A 173 -1.52 3.86 -15.59
C LYS A 173 -0.01 3.68 -15.37
N MET A 174 0.77 4.25 -16.27
CA MET A 174 2.21 4.41 -16.13
C MET A 174 2.55 5.91 -16.25
N PRO A 175 2.58 6.64 -15.13
CA PRO A 175 2.88 8.06 -15.13
C PRO A 175 4.34 8.32 -15.49
N GLU A 176 4.65 9.50 -16.03
CA GLU A 176 6.02 9.92 -16.32
C GLU A 176 6.88 10.00 -15.06
N ASN A 177 6.29 10.43 -13.95
CA ASN A 177 6.94 10.53 -12.64
C ASN A 177 6.15 9.73 -11.60
N ILE A 178 6.56 8.48 -11.37
CA ILE A 178 5.92 7.60 -10.37
C ILE A 178 6.20 8.08 -8.94
N GLU A 179 7.32 8.75 -8.69
CA GLU A 179 7.65 9.24 -7.35
C GLU A 179 6.72 10.36 -6.93
N GLN A 180 6.32 11.25 -7.85
CA GLN A 180 5.27 12.23 -7.59
C GLN A 180 3.96 11.53 -7.20
N ALA A 181 3.56 10.47 -7.93
CA ALA A 181 2.35 9.73 -7.62
C ALA A 181 2.40 9.01 -6.26
N LEU A 182 3.57 8.55 -5.85
CA LEU A 182 3.80 7.98 -4.52
C LEU A 182 3.60 9.03 -3.42
N TRP A 183 4.17 10.22 -3.58
CA TRP A 183 4.00 11.34 -2.66
C TRP A 183 2.54 11.83 -2.63
N ASP A 184 1.91 12.02 -3.77
CA ASP A 184 0.50 12.44 -3.89
C ASP A 184 -0.42 11.51 -3.09
N LYS A 185 -0.24 10.19 -3.28
CA LYS A 185 -1.00 9.21 -2.51
C LYS A 185 -0.69 9.26 -1.03
N TRP A 186 0.59 9.32 -0.66
CA TRP A 186 0.98 9.28 0.74
C TRP A 186 0.48 10.50 1.52
N VAL A 187 0.57 11.70 0.95
CA VAL A 187 0.00 12.92 1.55
C VAL A 187 -1.49 12.73 1.81
N MET A 188 -2.24 12.27 0.82
CA MET A 188 -3.69 12.06 0.93
C MET A 188 -4.04 11.03 2.01
N ILE A 189 -3.41 9.85 2.00
CA ILE A 189 -3.72 8.79 2.97
C ILE A 189 -3.22 9.13 4.37
N CYS A 190 -2.09 9.84 4.50
CA CYS A 190 -1.56 10.26 5.80
C CYS A 190 -2.48 11.31 6.44
N SER A 191 -2.88 12.36 5.70
CA SER A 191 -3.81 13.39 6.18
C SER A 191 -5.11 12.78 6.68
N GLY A 192 -5.70 11.87 5.91
CA GLY A 192 -6.92 11.18 6.32
C GLY A 192 -6.71 10.21 7.49
N ALA A 193 -5.60 9.48 7.50
CA ALA A 193 -5.31 8.50 8.54
C ALA A 193 -5.05 9.17 9.90
N LEU A 194 -4.22 10.22 9.92
CA LEU A 194 -3.93 10.91 11.18
C LEU A 194 -5.20 11.49 11.83
N MET A 195 -6.09 12.09 11.04
CA MET A 195 -7.36 12.63 11.54
C MET A 195 -8.33 11.52 11.96
N CYS A 196 -8.57 10.53 11.10
CA CYS A 196 -9.50 9.44 11.43
C CYS A 196 -9.05 8.62 12.64
N CYS A 197 -7.73 8.36 12.79
CA CYS A 197 -7.21 7.61 13.92
C CYS A 197 -7.24 8.44 15.21
N LEU A 198 -6.83 9.72 15.16
CA LEU A 198 -6.82 10.60 16.32
C LEU A 198 -8.23 10.83 16.87
N MET A 199 -9.20 11.10 15.98
CA MET A 199 -10.58 11.40 16.34
C MET A 199 -11.47 10.15 16.47
N ARG A 200 -10.98 8.96 16.06
CA ARG A 200 -11.73 7.69 16.13
C ARG A 200 -13.04 7.74 15.34
N GLY A 201 -13.05 8.47 14.21
CA GLY A 201 -14.24 8.69 13.40
C GLY A 201 -13.97 8.71 11.91
N THR A 202 -15.03 8.70 11.12
CA THR A 202 -14.99 8.90 9.67
C THR A 202 -14.77 10.38 9.32
N VAL A 203 -14.45 10.68 8.06
CA VAL A 203 -14.38 12.05 7.54
C VAL A 203 -15.68 12.80 7.86
N LYS A 204 -16.83 12.18 7.59
CA LYS A 204 -18.14 12.74 7.93
C LYS A 204 -18.25 13.10 9.41
N ASP A 205 -17.92 12.18 10.31
CA ASP A 205 -18.04 12.41 11.75
C ASP A 205 -17.17 13.59 12.21
N ILE A 206 -15.95 13.66 11.68
CA ILE A 206 -15.00 14.74 11.99
C ILE A 206 -15.52 16.08 11.50
N LEU A 207 -15.97 16.16 10.24
CA LEU A 207 -16.41 17.42 9.62
C LEU A 207 -17.69 17.99 10.22
N HIS A 208 -18.51 17.18 10.91
CA HIS A 208 -19.70 17.63 11.65
C HIS A 208 -19.37 18.18 13.04
N THR A 209 -18.10 18.24 13.45
CA THR A 209 -17.68 18.92 14.68
C THR A 209 -17.31 20.38 14.42
N GLN A 210 -17.33 21.22 15.46
CA GLN A 210 -17.08 22.66 15.35
C GLN A 210 -15.74 22.99 14.64
N ASP A 211 -14.66 22.26 14.93
CA ASP A 211 -13.31 22.51 14.41
C ASP A 211 -12.83 21.46 13.40
N GLY A 212 -13.64 20.46 13.09
CA GLY A 212 -13.21 19.31 12.30
C GLY A 212 -12.69 19.67 10.92
N ARG A 213 -13.37 20.57 10.22
CA ARG A 213 -12.90 21.08 8.89
C ARG A 213 -11.54 21.77 9.01
N ARG A 214 -11.37 22.66 9.98
CA ARG A 214 -10.13 23.41 10.19
C ARG A 214 -8.96 22.48 10.49
N LEU A 215 -9.18 21.46 11.36
CA LEU A 215 -8.15 20.48 11.71
C LEU A 215 -7.83 19.54 10.53
N MET A 216 -8.83 19.13 9.73
CA MET A 216 -8.58 18.35 8.53
C MET A 216 -7.74 19.14 7.50
N GLU A 217 -8.06 20.41 7.29
CA GLU A 217 -7.27 21.28 6.42
C GLU A 217 -5.85 21.52 6.96
N GLN A 218 -5.67 21.57 8.29
CA GLN A 218 -4.35 21.63 8.91
C GLN A 218 -3.56 20.35 8.63
N ALA A 219 -4.17 19.17 8.81
CA ALA A 219 -3.55 17.89 8.50
C ALA A 219 -3.07 17.81 7.05
N MET A 220 -3.92 18.28 6.13
CA MET A 220 -3.58 18.33 4.70
C MET A 220 -2.40 19.26 4.43
N ARG A 221 -2.35 20.45 5.08
CA ARG A 221 -1.21 21.37 4.95
C ARG A 221 0.07 20.76 5.49
N GLU A 222 0.07 20.27 6.74
CA GLU A 222 1.25 19.68 7.36
C GLU A 222 1.88 18.59 6.47
N CYS A 223 1.06 17.66 5.94
CA CYS A 223 1.53 16.60 5.06
C CYS A 223 1.99 17.14 3.68
N SER A 224 1.31 18.14 3.12
CA SER A 224 1.66 18.75 1.82
C SER A 224 2.98 19.50 1.90
N ASP A 225 3.23 20.22 2.99
CA ASP A 225 4.46 20.96 3.21
C ASP A 225 5.66 20.01 3.24
N VAL A 226 5.54 18.85 3.89
CA VAL A 226 6.58 17.81 3.86
C VAL A 226 6.89 17.34 2.44
N ALA A 227 5.87 17.12 1.62
CA ALA A 227 6.05 16.72 0.21
C ALA A 227 6.71 17.84 -0.61
N GLU A 228 6.31 19.09 -0.42
CA GLU A 228 6.91 20.24 -1.11
C GLU A 228 8.39 20.43 -0.73
N TYR A 229 8.74 20.31 0.55
CA TYR A 229 10.14 20.36 1.00
C TYR A 229 10.97 19.18 0.50
N ALA A 230 10.35 18.04 0.27
CA ALA A 230 11.00 16.89 -0.37
C ALA A 230 11.16 17.05 -1.89
N GLY A 231 10.64 18.12 -2.50
CA GLY A 231 10.70 18.39 -3.93
C GLY A 231 9.50 17.83 -4.73
N TYR A 232 8.46 17.37 -4.06
CA TYR A 232 7.27 16.77 -4.68
C TYR A 232 6.00 17.58 -4.38
N LYS A 233 6.03 18.85 -4.79
CA LYS A 233 4.86 19.72 -4.61
C LYS A 233 3.62 19.14 -5.30
N LEU A 234 2.50 19.08 -4.57
CA LEU A 234 1.25 18.60 -5.12
C LEU A 234 0.72 19.54 -6.20
N SER A 235 0.23 18.98 -7.30
CA SER A 235 -0.49 19.75 -8.31
C SER A 235 -1.83 20.24 -7.78
N GLN A 236 -2.38 21.33 -8.38
CA GLN A 236 -3.71 21.81 -8.01
C GLN A 236 -4.77 20.71 -8.17
N GLN A 237 -4.69 19.90 -9.22
CA GLN A 237 -5.60 18.79 -9.45
C GLN A 237 -5.52 17.75 -8.32
N THR A 238 -4.32 17.43 -7.84
CA THR A 238 -4.12 16.51 -6.69
C THR A 238 -4.72 17.10 -5.42
N VAL A 239 -4.48 18.39 -5.15
CA VAL A 239 -5.06 19.10 -3.99
C VAL A 239 -6.59 19.10 -4.06
N ASP A 240 -7.19 19.40 -5.21
CA ASP A 240 -8.64 19.41 -5.40
C ASP A 240 -9.24 18.01 -5.20
N GLY A 241 -8.59 16.97 -5.71
CA GLY A 241 -9.00 15.58 -5.50
C GLY A 241 -8.91 15.17 -4.02
N MET A 242 -7.86 15.59 -3.33
CA MET A 242 -7.70 15.34 -1.89
C MET A 242 -8.79 16.08 -1.08
N ARG A 243 -9.08 17.34 -1.42
CA ARG A 243 -10.17 18.13 -0.80
C ARG A 243 -11.54 17.48 -1.04
N ALA A 244 -11.80 17.03 -2.28
CA ALA A 244 -13.04 16.34 -2.61
C ALA A 244 -13.27 15.07 -1.79
N LEU A 245 -12.20 14.39 -1.37
CA LEU A 245 -12.27 13.20 -0.52
C LEU A 245 -12.35 13.56 0.98
N LEU A 246 -11.44 14.41 1.46
CA LEU A 246 -11.24 14.64 2.89
C LEU A 246 -12.09 15.77 3.47
N LEU A 247 -12.78 16.54 2.63
CA LEU A 247 -13.68 17.64 3.04
C LEU A 247 -15.14 17.42 2.56
N ASP A 248 -15.50 16.21 2.17
CA ASP A 248 -16.89 15.84 1.86
C ASP A 248 -17.63 15.43 3.14
N GLU A 249 -18.56 16.30 3.56
CA GLU A 249 -19.37 16.11 4.78
C GLU A 249 -20.34 14.93 4.71
N ASN A 250 -20.57 14.39 3.51
CA ASN A 250 -21.46 13.24 3.31
C ASN A 250 -20.71 11.90 3.23
N LEU A 251 -19.40 11.95 3.05
CA LEU A 251 -18.59 10.75 2.81
C LEU A 251 -18.19 10.08 4.13
N ALA A 252 -18.76 8.91 4.40
CA ALA A 252 -18.39 8.06 5.54
C ALA A 252 -17.08 7.28 5.26
N TRP A 253 -16.08 7.98 4.68
CA TRP A 253 -14.78 7.38 4.44
C TRP A 253 -13.95 7.37 5.73
N ALA A 254 -13.22 6.29 5.92
CA ALA A 254 -12.25 6.15 7.00
C ALA A 254 -10.99 5.45 6.50
N ALA A 255 -9.83 5.86 7.03
CA ALA A 255 -8.58 5.18 6.79
C ALA A 255 -8.64 3.71 7.21
N SER A 256 -7.94 2.82 6.49
CA SER A 256 -7.87 1.39 6.85
C SER A 256 -7.33 1.20 8.26
N MET A 257 -6.33 1.96 8.66
CA MET A 257 -5.73 1.91 9.98
C MET A 257 -6.73 2.25 11.10
N MET A 258 -7.65 3.21 10.88
CA MET A 258 -8.72 3.49 11.86
C MET A 258 -9.66 2.29 12.02
N ARG A 259 -9.97 1.57 10.92
CA ARG A 259 -10.75 0.32 10.98
C ARG A 259 -9.99 -0.79 11.73
N ASP A 260 -8.68 -0.93 11.45
CA ASP A 260 -7.82 -1.88 12.15
C ASP A 260 -7.83 -1.61 13.66
N ILE A 261 -7.70 -0.34 14.08
CA ILE A 261 -7.83 0.09 15.49
C ILE A 261 -9.23 -0.24 16.05
N GLY A 262 -10.29 0.03 15.29
CA GLY A 262 -11.67 -0.27 15.71
C GLY A 262 -11.93 -1.76 15.91
N GLN A 263 -11.18 -2.62 15.25
CA GLN A 263 -11.20 -4.08 15.39
C GLN A 263 -10.21 -4.61 16.44
N ASN A 264 -9.56 -3.72 17.19
CA ASN A 264 -8.53 -4.06 18.16
C ASN A 264 -7.37 -4.90 17.55
N MET A 265 -7.00 -4.61 16.30
CA MET A 265 -5.89 -5.31 15.66
C MET A 265 -4.59 -5.05 16.43
N PRO A 266 -3.81 -6.12 16.72
CA PRO A 266 -2.61 -5.97 17.58
C PRO A 266 -1.52 -5.12 16.92
N ARG A 267 -1.51 -4.99 15.60
CA ARG A 267 -0.49 -4.23 14.85
C ARG A 267 -1.16 -3.35 13.81
N VAL A 268 -0.72 -2.11 13.71
CA VAL A 268 -1.18 -1.11 12.73
C VAL A 268 -0.01 -0.45 12.03
N GLU A 269 -0.24 0.14 10.86
CA GLU A 269 0.81 0.76 10.02
C GLU A 269 1.15 2.20 10.46
N GLY A 270 1.07 2.48 11.78
CA GLY A 270 1.27 3.82 12.34
C GLY A 270 2.63 4.42 12.03
N ASP A 271 3.69 3.62 12.18
CA ASP A 271 5.07 4.06 11.94
C ASP A 271 5.32 4.41 10.48
N ALA A 272 4.80 3.60 9.55
CA ALA A 272 5.04 3.79 8.11
C ALA A 272 4.20 4.92 7.50
N ILE A 273 3.01 5.20 8.03
CA ILE A 273 2.10 6.19 7.45
C ILE A 273 2.27 7.54 8.13
N VAL A 274 2.15 7.60 9.46
CA VAL A 274 2.17 8.85 10.23
C VAL A 274 3.54 9.11 10.84
N GLY A 275 4.21 8.07 11.37
CA GLY A 275 5.53 8.19 11.99
C GLY A 275 6.61 8.65 11.01
N ASP A 276 6.65 8.08 9.80
CA ASP A 276 7.62 8.48 8.76
C ASP A 276 7.33 9.90 8.25
N MET A 277 6.05 10.31 8.15
CA MET A 277 5.67 11.69 7.82
C MET A 277 6.20 12.67 8.87
N LEU A 278 6.02 12.38 10.15
CA LEU A 278 6.55 13.19 11.24
C LEU A 278 8.08 13.24 11.26
N LYS A 279 8.73 12.11 10.99
CA LYS A 279 10.20 12.03 10.88
C LYS A 279 10.71 12.97 9.80
N ARG A 280 10.10 12.96 8.61
CA ARG A 280 10.48 13.84 7.50
C ARG A 280 10.15 15.29 7.79
N ALA A 281 8.99 15.58 8.38
CA ALA A 281 8.64 16.93 8.85
C ALA A 281 9.72 17.50 9.79
N THR A 282 10.17 16.69 10.74
CA THR A 282 11.24 17.08 11.69
C THR A 282 12.57 17.32 10.96
N GLN A 283 12.92 16.48 9.98
CA GLN A 283 14.14 16.64 9.18
C GLN A 283 14.12 17.93 8.34
N PHE A 284 12.96 18.30 7.82
CA PHE A 284 12.80 19.52 6.99
C PHE A 284 12.50 20.78 7.82
N GLY A 285 12.21 20.64 9.11
CA GLY A 285 11.85 21.77 9.98
C GLY A 285 10.48 22.34 9.66
N THR A 286 9.55 21.53 9.13
CA THR A 286 8.17 21.95 8.88
C THR A 286 7.31 21.83 10.12
N ASP A 287 6.24 22.63 10.19
CA ASP A 287 5.23 22.50 11.25
C ASP A 287 4.48 21.16 11.11
N ALA A 288 4.32 20.44 12.21
CA ALA A 288 3.71 19.10 12.21
C ALA A 288 3.09 18.76 13.58
N ASP A 289 2.53 19.73 14.28
CA ASP A 289 2.00 19.55 15.64
C ASP A 289 0.82 18.59 15.67
N LEU A 290 -0.09 18.69 14.70
CA LEU A 290 -1.23 17.77 14.60
C LEU A 290 -0.77 16.35 14.23
N THR A 291 0.18 16.23 13.30
CA THR A 291 0.81 14.96 12.93
C THR A 291 1.50 14.32 14.12
N ARG A 292 2.19 15.12 14.95
CA ARG A 292 2.86 14.68 16.18
C ARG A 292 1.85 14.16 17.21
N ALA A 293 0.77 14.88 17.43
CA ALA A 293 -0.29 14.46 18.34
C ALA A 293 -0.93 13.14 17.89
N ALA A 294 -1.23 13.02 16.61
CA ALA A 294 -1.78 11.80 16.03
C ALA A 294 -0.82 10.61 16.15
N TYR A 295 0.46 10.82 15.88
CA TYR A 295 1.45 9.75 16.04
C TYR A 295 1.63 9.33 17.50
N CYS A 296 1.62 10.26 18.45
CA CYS A 296 1.63 9.95 19.88
C CYS A 296 0.43 9.05 20.26
N HIS A 297 -0.76 9.39 19.77
CA HIS A 297 -1.96 8.54 19.96
C HIS A 297 -1.76 7.11 19.42
N LEU A 298 -1.20 6.98 18.21
CA LEU A 298 -0.92 5.67 17.60
C LEU A 298 0.13 4.88 18.40
N GLN A 299 1.18 5.53 18.90
CA GLN A 299 2.19 4.89 19.76
C GLN A 299 1.57 4.36 21.06
N VAL A 300 0.68 5.14 21.69
CA VAL A 300 -0.06 4.69 22.88
C VAL A 300 -0.89 3.46 22.58
N TYR A 301 -1.65 3.47 21.47
CA TYR A 301 -2.41 2.29 21.04
C TYR A 301 -1.52 1.06 20.85
N MET A 302 -0.44 1.16 20.06
CA MET A 302 0.49 0.06 19.81
C MET A 302 1.14 -0.46 21.10
N ALA A 303 1.50 0.44 22.03
CA ALA A 303 2.07 0.05 23.31
C ALA A 303 1.05 -0.69 24.21
N GLN A 304 -0.23 -0.34 24.13
CA GLN A 304 -1.29 -1.04 24.88
C GLN A 304 -1.53 -2.44 24.33
N GLN A 305 -1.52 -2.59 23.01
CA GLN A 305 -1.70 -3.90 22.35
C GLN A 305 -0.55 -4.87 22.67
N ASN A 306 0.67 -4.40 22.83
CA ASN A 306 1.83 -5.23 23.20
C ASN A 306 1.80 -5.72 24.66
N LYS A 307 0.90 -5.20 25.49
CA LYS A 307 0.76 -5.59 26.92
C LYS A 307 -0.41 -6.55 27.15
N ALA A 308 -1.29 -6.69 26.16
CA ALA A 308 -2.45 -7.58 26.19
C ALA A 308 -2.11 -8.96 25.63
#